data_1ebfce39e720dea1f9d0837fa36dbbf1
#
_entry.id   1ebfce39e720dea1f9d0837fa36dbbf1
#
_cell.length_a   1.000
_cell.length_b   1.000
_cell.length_c   1.000
_cell.angle_alpha   90.00
_cell.angle_beta   90.00
_cell.angle_gamma   90.00
#
_symmetry.space_group_name_H-M   'P 1'
#
loop_
_entity.id
_entity.type
_entity.pdbx_description
1 polymer ?
#
loop_
_entity_poly.entity_id
_entity_poly.type
_entity_poly.pdbx_seq_one_letter_code
_entity_poly.pdbx_strand_id
1 'polypeptide(L)'
;MDQTLKSPIRITESPRDAMQGLKHFIPTENKIRYINALLKVGFDIIDFFSFVSPKAIPQFSDVNKAMSMLDLNDTDTELLTIIGNTKWGEEAAKWEIIDWFGFPFSISETFQKMNLNSSHEHSLETVKSLLEITDKNNKDLRCYLSMAFGNPYGEKWDIDIVTEWIYKLSKEGVRHIAISDTIGVSKPKDIHEIFTLVFKEFPETDFGFHLHTSKKGLYEKIEAAWDAGCRNFDSVLTGIGGCPLSGYELVGNLDTLDLISFINEKNIPHRIDNDMLNDAVRIAVETFSPLPTSFSPVSLDL
;
A
#
# COMPACT_ATOMS: atom_id res chain seq x y z
N MET A 1 32.64 -12.43 -4.34
CA MET A 1 31.86 -11.88 -3.21
C MET A 1 31.01 -10.76 -3.78
N ASP A 2 29.85 -11.11 -4.23
CA ASP A 2 28.90 -10.17 -4.83
C ASP A 2 28.14 -9.51 -3.67
N GLN A 3 28.55 -8.32 -3.28
CA GLN A 3 27.71 -7.46 -2.47
C GLN A 3 26.62 -6.97 -3.41
N THR A 4 25.51 -7.67 -3.45
CA THR A 4 24.27 -7.14 -4.01
C THR A 4 24.04 -5.78 -3.35
N LEU A 5 24.36 -4.72 -4.08
CA LEU A 5 24.08 -3.35 -3.68
C LEU A 5 22.59 -3.27 -3.41
N LYS A 6 22.20 -3.22 -2.13
CA LYS A 6 20.80 -2.95 -1.78
C LYS A 6 20.41 -1.66 -2.47
N SER A 7 19.32 -1.66 -3.21
CA SER A 7 18.80 -0.45 -3.84
C SER A 7 18.69 0.65 -2.79
N PRO A 8 19.15 1.89 -3.06
CA PRO A 8 18.98 2.99 -2.14
C PRO A 8 17.51 3.42 -1.98
N ILE A 9 16.61 2.86 -2.78
CA ILE A 9 15.17 3.07 -2.72
C ILE A 9 14.46 1.72 -2.66
N ARG A 10 13.39 1.64 -1.87
CA ARG A 10 12.46 0.50 -1.79
C ARG A 10 11.11 0.92 -2.36
N ILE A 11 10.56 0.10 -3.23
CA ILE A 11 9.29 0.34 -3.89
C ILE A 11 8.31 -0.76 -3.51
N THR A 12 7.19 -0.33 -2.91
CA THR A 12 6.04 -1.21 -2.68
C THR A 12 5.03 -0.96 -3.80
N GLU A 13 4.77 -1.95 -4.63
CA GLU A 13 3.67 -1.91 -5.60
C GLU A 13 2.38 -2.40 -4.93
N SER A 14 1.28 -1.65 -5.07
CA SER A 14 0.04 -1.90 -4.31
C SER A 14 -1.17 -2.24 -5.20
N PRO A 15 -1.16 -3.39 -5.93
CA PRO A 15 -2.31 -3.82 -6.72
C PRO A 15 -3.58 -4.01 -5.88
N ARG A 16 -3.46 -4.33 -4.61
CA ARG A 16 -4.58 -4.42 -3.67
C ARG A 16 -5.33 -3.10 -3.57
N ASP A 17 -4.60 -1.98 -3.45
CA ASP A 17 -5.21 -0.66 -3.31
C ASP A 17 -5.91 -0.22 -4.60
N ALA A 18 -5.34 -0.55 -5.75
CA ALA A 18 -5.97 -0.38 -7.04
C ALA A 18 -7.32 -1.12 -7.14
N MET A 19 -7.34 -2.37 -6.69
CA MET A 19 -8.50 -3.26 -6.84
C MET A 19 -9.64 -2.96 -5.87
N GLN A 20 -9.34 -2.52 -4.63
CA GLN A 20 -10.36 -2.44 -3.57
C GLN A 20 -11.48 -1.46 -3.86
N GLY A 21 -11.24 -0.40 -4.63
CA GLY A 21 -12.22 0.62 -4.99
C GLY A 21 -13.06 0.28 -6.22
N LEU A 22 -12.75 -0.80 -6.94
CA LEU A 22 -13.46 -1.17 -8.17
C LEU A 22 -14.84 -1.77 -7.87
N LYS A 23 -15.86 -1.30 -8.59
CA LYS A 23 -17.26 -1.74 -8.41
C LYS A 23 -17.51 -3.13 -9.02
N HIS A 24 -16.75 -3.53 -10.04
CA HIS A 24 -16.86 -4.86 -10.62
C HIS A 24 -15.85 -5.81 -9.98
N PHE A 25 -16.25 -7.07 -9.80
CA PHE A 25 -15.35 -8.10 -9.30
C PHE A 25 -14.38 -8.51 -10.41
N ILE A 26 -13.09 -8.44 -10.10
CA ILE A 26 -12.04 -8.93 -11.00
C ILE A 26 -11.97 -10.46 -10.84
N PRO A 27 -12.06 -11.26 -11.91
CA PRO A 27 -11.87 -12.71 -11.81
C PRO A 27 -10.53 -13.08 -11.16
N THR A 28 -10.53 -14.12 -10.33
CA THR A 28 -9.34 -14.56 -9.59
C THR A 28 -8.14 -14.78 -10.52
N GLU A 29 -8.36 -15.40 -11.66
CA GLU A 29 -7.34 -15.70 -12.65
C GLU A 29 -6.68 -14.43 -13.21
N ASN A 30 -7.45 -13.37 -13.40
CA ASN A 30 -6.92 -12.07 -13.86
C ASN A 30 -6.09 -11.39 -12.77
N LYS A 31 -6.56 -11.42 -11.49
CA LYS A 31 -5.78 -10.92 -10.35
C LYS A 31 -4.43 -11.61 -10.27
N ILE A 32 -4.45 -12.95 -10.33
CA ILE A 32 -3.22 -13.76 -10.21
C ILE A 32 -2.30 -13.56 -11.39
N ARG A 33 -2.82 -13.50 -12.62
CA ARG A 33 -2.03 -13.17 -13.80
C ARG A 33 -1.30 -11.83 -13.63
N TYR A 34 -1.98 -10.84 -13.07
CA TYR A 34 -1.40 -9.53 -12.81
C TYR A 34 -0.34 -9.58 -11.71
N ILE A 35 -0.64 -10.18 -10.56
CA ILE A 35 0.32 -10.29 -9.45
C ILE A 35 1.56 -11.10 -9.88
N ASN A 36 1.39 -12.22 -10.60
CA ASN A 36 2.51 -13.00 -11.12
C ASN A 36 3.37 -12.21 -12.13
N ALA A 37 2.81 -11.26 -12.86
CA ALA A 37 3.58 -10.36 -13.70
C ALA A 37 4.38 -9.35 -12.85
N LEU A 38 3.78 -8.79 -11.79
CA LEU A 38 4.45 -7.87 -10.87
C LEU A 38 5.62 -8.54 -10.13
N LEU A 39 5.50 -9.82 -9.76
CA LEU A 39 6.57 -10.59 -9.09
C LEU A 39 7.86 -10.69 -9.92
N LYS A 40 7.79 -10.45 -11.23
CA LYS A 40 8.95 -10.49 -12.14
C LYS A 40 9.59 -9.13 -12.38
N VAL A 41 8.96 -8.04 -11.93
CA VAL A 41 9.40 -6.68 -12.21
C VAL A 41 10.60 -6.26 -11.35
N GLY A 42 10.75 -6.85 -10.15
CA GLY A 42 11.82 -6.50 -9.21
C GLY A 42 11.43 -5.45 -8.18
N PHE A 43 10.13 -5.33 -7.87
CA PHE A 43 9.66 -4.57 -6.70
C PHE A 43 10.20 -5.19 -5.41
N ASP A 44 10.41 -4.37 -4.38
CA ASP A 44 10.86 -4.87 -3.08
C ASP A 44 9.71 -5.56 -2.34
N ILE A 45 8.51 -4.97 -2.39
CA ILE A 45 7.31 -5.50 -1.75
C ILE A 45 6.13 -5.38 -2.72
N ILE A 46 5.20 -6.33 -2.66
CA ILE A 46 3.89 -6.22 -3.31
C ILE A 46 2.80 -6.31 -2.24
N ASP A 47 2.02 -5.22 -2.07
CA ASP A 47 0.78 -5.21 -1.30
C ASP A 47 -0.34 -5.79 -2.18
N PHE A 48 -0.53 -7.10 -2.06
CA PHE A 48 -1.23 -7.87 -3.09
C PHE A 48 -2.69 -8.20 -2.78
N PHE A 49 -3.05 -8.40 -1.50
CA PHE A 49 -4.40 -8.77 -1.07
C PHE A 49 -4.74 -8.21 0.32
N SER A 50 -5.96 -8.52 0.79
CA SER A 50 -6.40 -8.20 2.16
C SER A 50 -7.07 -9.40 2.82
N PHE A 51 -6.72 -9.63 4.08
CA PHE A 51 -7.47 -10.48 5.00
C PHE A 51 -8.45 -9.62 5.80
N VAL A 52 -9.61 -9.44 5.23
CA VAL A 52 -10.72 -8.63 5.77
C VAL A 52 -12.05 -9.33 5.53
N SER A 53 -13.12 -8.83 6.15
CA SER A 53 -14.44 -9.39 5.90
C SER A 53 -14.82 -9.29 4.40
N PRO A 54 -15.19 -10.39 3.74
CA PRO A 54 -15.70 -10.37 2.35
C PRO A 54 -16.96 -9.48 2.17
N LYS A 55 -17.67 -9.20 3.26
CA LYS A 55 -18.80 -8.25 3.22
C LYS A 55 -18.33 -6.81 3.15
N ALA A 56 -17.17 -6.50 3.76
CA ALA A 56 -16.59 -5.16 3.72
C ALA A 56 -15.91 -4.89 2.36
N ILE A 57 -15.10 -5.84 1.89
CA ILE A 57 -14.40 -5.73 0.62
C ILE A 57 -14.58 -7.03 -0.18
N PRO A 58 -15.67 -7.14 -0.97
CA PRO A 58 -15.98 -8.35 -1.75
C PRO A 58 -14.87 -8.74 -2.74
N GLN A 59 -14.07 -7.76 -3.18
CA GLN A 59 -12.98 -7.95 -4.15
C GLN A 59 -11.93 -8.98 -3.69
N PHE A 60 -11.78 -9.20 -2.37
CA PHE A 60 -10.81 -10.13 -1.79
C PHE A 60 -11.45 -11.38 -1.16
N SER A 61 -12.72 -11.68 -1.50
CA SER A 61 -13.40 -12.88 -1.02
C SER A 61 -12.75 -14.20 -1.48
N ASP A 62 -11.90 -14.13 -2.49
CA ASP A 62 -11.21 -15.25 -3.13
C ASP A 62 -9.74 -15.40 -2.70
N VAL A 63 -9.31 -14.71 -1.63
CA VAL A 63 -7.91 -14.66 -1.18
C VAL A 63 -7.28 -16.05 -1.03
N ASN A 64 -7.97 -17.01 -0.40
CA ASN A 64 -7.42 -18.36 -0.19
C ASN A 64 -7.15 -19.11 -1.51
N LYS A 65 -8.03 -18.94 -2.52
CA LYS A 65 -7.82 -19.52 -3.85
C LYS A 65 -6.64 -18.81 -4.54
N ALA A 66 -6.60 -17.49 -4.45
CA ALA A 66 -5.55 -16.70 -5.07
C ALA A 66 -4.15 -17.05 -4.54
N MET A 67 -4.00 -17.20 -3.21
CA MET A 67 -2.74 -17.57 -2.56
C MET A 67 -2.11 -18.85 -3.14
N SER A 68 -2.92 -19.87 -3.44
CA SER A 68 -2.43 -21.15 -3.98
C SER A 68 -2.02 -21.09 -5.46
N MET A 69 -2.22 -19.96 -6.14
CA MET A 69 -1.97 -19.80 -7.57
C MET A 69 -0.80 -18.84 -7.87
N LEU A 70 -0.15 -18.30 -6.83
CA LEU A 70 1.01 -17.43 -6.99
C LEU A 70 2.23 -18.22 -7.43
N ASP A 71 2.97 -17.69 -8.38
CA ASP A 71 4.24 -18.22 -8.86
C ASP A 71 5.38 -17.43 -8.21
N LEU A 72 5.94 -18.00 -7.15
CA LEU A 72 7.02 -17.41 -6.37
C LEU A 72 8.41 -17.90 -6.80
N ASN A 73 8.51 -18.60 -7.93
CA ASN A 73 9.80 -19.00 -8.46
C ASN A 73 10.58 -17.78 -8.99
N ASP A 74 11.87 -17.78 -8.72
CA ASP A 74 12.81 -16.77 -9.22
C ASP A 74 12.45 -15.30 -8.86
N THR A 75 11.84 -15.07 -7.66
CA THR A 75 11.57 -13.74 -7.15
C THR A 75 12.08 -13.56 -5.72
N ASP A 76 12.68 -12.39 -5.44
CA ASP A 76 13.05 -11.94 -4.09
C ASP A 76 12.03 -10.92 -3.55
N THR A 77 10.91 -10.73 -4.24
CA THR A 77 9.85 -9.78 -3.86
C THR A 77 9.08 -10.29 -2.66
N GLU A 78 9.02 -9.50 -1.60
CA GLU A 78 8.27 -9.81 -0.39
C GLU A 78 6.77 -9.51 -0.59
N LEU A 79 5.91 -10.30 0.06
CA LEU A 79 4.46 -10.18 -0.05
C LEU A 79 3.85 -9.56 1.21
N LEU A 80 3.16 -8.44 1.02
CA LEU A 80 2.40 -7.75 2.06
C LEU A 80 0.90 -7.95 1.86
N THR A 81 0.19 -8.22 2.96
CA THR A 81 -1.28 -8.26 2.96
C THR A 81 -1.87 -7.36 4.04
N ILE A 82 -2.97 -6.69 3.71
CA ILE A 82 -3.69 -5.85 4.70
C ILE A 82 -4.52 -6.72 5.64
N ILE A 83 -4.41 -6.44 6.92
CA ILE A 83 -5.08 -7.16 8.01
C ILE A 83 -6.14 -6.25 8.65
N GLY A 84 -7.39 -6.70 8.69
CA GLY A 84 -8.49 -5.92 9.29
C GLY A 84 -8.58 -5.99 10.81
N ASN A 85 -8.15 -7.09 11.43
CA ASN A 85 -8.15 -7.30 12.89
C ASN A 85 -7.34 -8.54 13.27
N THR A 86 -7.22 -8.82 14.58
CA THR A 86 -6.45 -9.95 15.13
C THR A 86 -6.87 -11.31 14.53
N LYS A 87 -8.19 -11.58 14.42
CA LYS A 87 -8.69 -12.82 13.82
C LYS A 87 -8.17 -13.03 12.39
N TRP A 88 -8.19 -11.98 11.58
CA TRP A 88 -7.68 -12.04 10.21
C TRP A 88 -6.15 -12.16 10.17
N GLY A 89 -5.46 -11.60 11.17
CA GLY A 89 -4.01 -11.82 11.35
C GLY A 89 -3.68 -13.29 11.63
N GLU A 90 -4.45 -13.97 12.49
CA GLU A 90 -4.30 -15.40 12.75
C GLU A 90 -4.53 -16.25 11.49
N GLU A 91 -5.51 -15.87 10.65
CA GLU A 91 -5.75 -16.58 9.37
C GLU A 91 -4.62 -16.33 8.36
N ALA A 92 -4.15 -15.08 8.23
CA ALA A 92 -3.05 -14.75 7.33
C ALA A 92 -1.73 -15.40 7.75
N ALA A 93 -1.48 -15.54 9.06
CA ALA A 93 -0.26 -16.15 9.59
C ALA A 93 -0.08 -17.63 9.18
N LYS A 94 -1.15 -18.32 8.78
CA LYS A 94 -1.10 -19.70 8.29
C LYS A 94 -0.42 -19.84 6.92
N TRP A 95 -0.21 -18.72 6.22
CA TRP A 95 0.39 -18.70 4.89
C TRP A 95 1.85 -18.28 4.99
N GLU A 96 2.75 -19.23 4.71
CA GLU A 96 4.20 -18.99 4.76
C GLU A 96 4.66 -17.94 3.75
N ILE A 97 3.94 -17.82 2.62
CA ILE A 97 4.26 -16.89 1.53
C ILE A 97 4.00 -15.41 1.86
N ILE A 98 3.37 -15.10 2.99
CA ILE A 98 3.17 -13.73 3.45
C ILE A 98 4.37 -13.35 4.33
N ASP A 99 5.06 -12.28 3.96
CA ASP A 99 6.19 -11.74 4.72
C ASP A 99 5.73 -10.62 5.65
N TRP A 100 4.78 -9.80 5.20
CA TRP A 100 4.35 -8.58 5.86
C TRP A 100 2.86 -8.54 6.15
N PHE A 101 2.52 -8.08 7.34
CA PHE A 101 1.17 -7.61 7.65
C PHE A 101 1.13 -6.09 7.54
N GLY A 102 0.14 -5.58 6.79
CA GLY A 102 -0.18 -4.16 6.74
C GLY A 102 -1.40 -3.87 7.62
N PHE A 103 -1.30 -2.96 8.58
CA PHE A 103 -2.42 -2.57 9.41
C PHE A 103 -2.76 -1.09 9.21
N PRO A 104 -4.00 -0.75 8.76
CA PRO A 104 -4.40 0.63 8.52
C PRO A 104 -4.81 1.30 9.83
N PHE A 105 -3.88 2.00 10.45
CA PHE A 105 -4.12 2.85 11.61
C PHE A 105 -4.33 4.31 11.16
N SER A 106 -5.19 5.08 11.82
CA SER A 106 -5.42 6.49 11.49
C SER A 106 -5.19 7.41 12.67
N ILE A 107 -4.64 8.61 12.40
CA ILE A 107 -4.61 9.68 13.40
C ILE A 107 -6.00 10.33 13.59
N SER A 108 -6.90 10.24 12.61
CA SER A 108 -8.28 10.72 12.65
C SER A 108 -9.16 9.67 13.34
N GLU A 109 -9.83 10.06 14.41
CA GLU A 109 -10.76 9.18 15.13
C GLU A 109 -11.97 8.83 14.26
N THR A 110 -12.48 9.81 13.53
CA THR A 110 -13.60 9.61 12.60
C THR A 110 -13.24 8.60 11.53
N PHE A 111 -12.07 8.75 10.87
CA PHE A 111 -11.65 7.80 9.85
C PHE A 111 -11.35 6.42 10.44
N GLN A 112 -10.70 6.36 11.59
CA GLN A 112 -10.42 5.09 12.30
C GLN A 112 -11.72 4.29 12.51
N LYS A 113 -12.77 4.97 12.96
CA LYS A 113 -14.08 4.36 13.17
C LYS A 113 -14.77 3.97 11.87
N MET A 114 -14.69 4.79 10.83
CA MET A 114 -15.26 4.49 9.51
C MET A 114 -14.56 3.33 8.82
N ASN A 115 -13.24 3.29 8.88
CA ASN A 115 -12.42 2.32 8.16
C ASN A 115 -12.38 0.94 8.85
N LEU A 116 -12.18 0.92 10.17
CA LEU A 116 -12.02 -0.32 10.94
C LEU A 116 -13.16 -0.61 11.92
N ASN A 117 -14.14 0.29 12.03
CA ASN A 117 -15.18 0.24 13.07
C ASN A 117 -14.57 0.06 14.49
N SER A 118 -13.48 0.77 14.77
CA SER A 118 -12.66 0.63 15.98
C SER A 118 -12.28 1.98 16.57
N SER A 119 -12.14 2.06 17.89
CA SER A 119 -11.52 3.21 18.55
C SER A 119 -10.01 3.15 18.44
N HIS A 120 -9.32 4.25 18.76
CA HIS A 120 -7.86 4.29 18.81
C HIS A 120 -7.28 3.28 19.81
N GLU A 121 -7.88 3.21 21.02
CA GLU A 121 -7.43 2.29 22.08
C GLU A 121 -7.53 0.84 21.62
N HIS A 122 -8.70 0.45 21.07
CA HIS A 122 -8.87 -0.92 20.58
C HIS A 122 -7.98 -1.25 19.39
N SER A 123 -7.69 -0.25 18.54
CA SER A 123 -6.73 -0.44 17.44
C SER A 123 -5.31 -0.59 17.92
N LEU A 124 -4.89 0.09 19.00
CA LEU A 124 -3.59 -0.14 19.63
C LEU A 124 -3.49 -1.55 20.24
N GLU A 125 -4.57 -2.04 20.87
CA GLU A 125 -4.62 -3.44 21.35
C GLU A 125 -4.52 -4.43 20.17
N THR A 126 -5.16 -4.12 19.05
CA THR A 126 -5.03 -4.93 17.81
C THR A 126 -3.58 -4.92 17.31
N VAL A 127 -2.91 -3.77 17.29
CA VAL A 127 -1.49 -3.66 16.91
C VAL A 127 -0.61 -4.55 17.79
N LYS A 128 -0.79 -4.53 19.12
CA LYS A 128 -0.05 -5.42 20.05
C LYS A 128 -0.25 -6.88 19.69
N SER A 129 -1.50 -7.29 19.51
CA SER A 129 -1.82 -8.68 19.14
C SER A 129 -1.23 -9.06 17.79
N LEU A 130 -1.21 -8.15 16.80
CA LEU A 130 -0.60 -8.41 15.50
C LEU A 130 0.92 -8.52 15.59
N LEU A 131 1.59 -7.71 16.43
CA LEU A 131 3.03 -7.84 16.70
C LEU A 131 3.37 -9.20 17.30
N GLU A 132 2.59 -9.68 18.27
CA GLU A 132 2.79 -11.03 18.85
C GLU A 132 2.60 -12.14 17.79
N ILE A 133 1.63 -11.97 16.88
CA ILE A 133 1.38 -12.94 15.80
C ILE A 133 2.53 -12.90 14.78
N THR A 134 3.00 -11.72 14.39
CA THR A 134 4.08 -11.59 13.40
C THR A 134 5.39 -12.12 13.97
N ASP A 135 5.76 -11.76 15.18
CA ASP A 135 6.97 -12.28 15.86
C ASP A 135 6.98 -13.81 15.94
N LYS A 136 5.83 -14.42 16.30
CA LYS A 136 5.70 -15.87 16.40
C LYS A 136 5.84 -16.59 15.05
N ASN A 137 5.52 -15.91 13.95
CA ASN A 137 5.46 -16.50 12.61
C ASN A 137 6.56 -15.98 11.67
N ASN A 138 7.59 -15.27 12.19
CA ASN A 138 8.68 -14.65 11.43
C ASN A 138 8.18 -13.76 10.30
N LYS A 139 7.24 -12.87 10.62
CA LYS A 139 6.68 -11.88 9.71
C LYS A 139 6.88 -10.48 10.29
N ASP A 140 6.76 -9.46 9.45
CA ASP A 140 6.85 -8.08 9.87
C ASP A 140 5.47 -7.39 9.89
N LEU A 141 5.32 -6.37 10.74
CA LEU A 141 4.14 -5.51 10.80
C LEU A 141 4.48 -4.11 10.33
N ARG A 142 3.79 -3.65 9.26
CA ARG A 142 3.79 -2.26 8.82
C ARG A 142 2.47 -1.60 9.20
N CYS A 143 2.50 -0.50 9.95
CA CYS A 143 1.34 0.34 10.19
C CYS A 143 1.25 1.45 9.14
N TYR A 144 0.10 1.55 8.46
CA TYR A 144 -0.22 2.67 7.57
C TYR A 144 -0.87 3.77 8.40
N LEU A 145 -0.15 4.87 8.64
CA LEU A 145 -0.64 6.00 9.45
C LEU A 145 -1.47 6.94 8.58
N SER A 146 -2.75 6.62 8.44
CA SER A 146 -3.71 7.34 7.60
C SER A 146 -4.03 8.73 8.15
N MET A 147 -4.44 9.66 7.24
CA MET A 147 -4.77 11.05 7.53
C MET A 147 -3.60 11.86 8.11
N ALA A 148 -2.36 11.42 7.89
CA ALA A 148 -1.16 12.04 8.45
C ALA A 148 -0.85 13.45 7.89
N PHE A 149 -1.56 13.92 6.87
CA PHE A 149 -1.40 15.25 6.28
C PHE A 149 -2.67 16.10 6.34
N GLY A 150 -3.68 15.62 7.04
CA GLY A 150 -4.97 16.30 7.18
C GLY A 150 -6.15 15.34 6.98
N ASN A 151 -7.34 15.83 7.28
CA ASN A 151 -8.57 15.05 7.19
C ASN A 151 -9.73 15.93 6.68
N PRO A 152 -10.79 15.34 6.08
CA PRO A 152 -11.92 16.08 5.57
C PRO A 152 -13.03 16.32 6.62
N TYR A 153 -12.80 15.87 7.86
CA TYR A 153 -13.84 15.86 8.92
C TYR A 153 -13.79 17.09 9.83
N GLY A 154 -12.83 18.01 9.60
CA GLY A 154 -12.64 19.20 10.45
C GLY A 154 -11.97 18.90 11.79
N GLU A 155 -11.40 17.73 11.96
CA GLU A 155 -10.57 17.40 13.11
C GLU A 155 -9.24 18.17 13.05
N LYS A 156 -8.75 18.56 14.22
CA LYS A 156 -7.47 19.25 14.33
C LYS A 156 -6.35 18.39 13.74
N TRP A 157 -5.51 19.00 12.94
CA TRP A 157 -4.32 18.39 12.40
C TRP A 157 -3.11 19.34 12.60
N ASP A 158 -2.03 18.80 13.08
CA ASP A 158 -0.70 19.40 13.10
C ASP A 158 0.36 18.31 13.17
N ILE A 159 1.63 18.69 13.01
CA ILE A 159 2.76 17.77 13.01
C ILE A 159 2.94 17.12 14.40
N ASP A 160 2.61 17.81 15.47
CA ASP A 160 2.72 17.28 16.83
C ASP A 160 1.75 16.10 17.04
N ILE A 161 0.55 16.16 16.47
CA ILE A 161 -0.42 15.04 16.50
C ILE A 161 0.14 13.84 15.75
N VAL A 162 0.74 14.06 14.57
CA VAL A 162 1.35 12.97 13.78
C VAL A 162 2.47 12.29 14.57
N THR A 163 3.38 13.08 15.14
CA THR A 163 4.51 12.56 15.92
C THR A 163 4.07 11.91 17.22
N GLU A 164 3.01 12.38 17.86
CA GLU A 164 2.43 11.72 19.04
C GLU A 164 1.93 10.31 18.72
N TRP A 165 1.25 10.12 17.58
CA TRP A 165 0.78 8.79 17.16
C TRP A 165 1.93 7.89 16.73
N ILE A 166 2.94 8.41 16.06
CA ILE A 166 4.17 7.67 15.76
C ILE A 166 4.85 7.21 17.05
N TYR A 167 4.98 8.10 18.04
CA TYR A 167 5.52 7.74 19.34
C TYR A 167 4.73 6.61 20.02
N LYS A 168 3.39 6.68 20.03
CA LYS A 168 2.54 5.64 20.60
C LYS A 168 2.75 4.30 19.91
N LEU A 169 2.73 4.27 18.57
CA LEU A 169 2.96 3.05 17.79
C LEU A 169 4.37 2.47 18.01
N SER A 170 5.40 3.31 17.96
CA SER A 170 6.79 2.89 18.19
C SER A 170 7.00 2.36 19.60
N LYS A 171 6.33 2.94 20.61
CA LYS A 171 6.37 2.46 21.98
C LYS A 171 5.72 1.09 22.17
N GLU A 172 4.72 0.76 21.37
CA GLU A 172 4.14 -0.59 21.34
C GLU A 172 5.03 -1.60 20.59
N GLY A 173 6.09 -1.17 19.91
CA GLY A 173 7.04 -2.02 19.21
C GLY A 173 6.94 -1.98 17.69
N VAL A 174 6.08 -1.13 17.12
CA VAL A 174 6.00 -0.97 15.66
C VAL A 174 7.30 -0.41 15.10
N ARG A 175 7.92 -1.13 14.16
CA ARG A 175 9.20 -0.77 13.54
C ARG A 175 9.05 -0.21 12.12
N HIS A 176 7.90 -0.40 11.48
CA HIS A 176 7.66 0.02 10.11
C HIS A 176 6.36 0.83 10.04
N ILE A 177 6.46 2.08 9.63
CA ILE A 177 5.32 3.00 9.54
C ILE A 177 5.30 3.66 8.16
N ALA A 178 4.23 3.45 7.40
CA ALA A 178 3.96 4.20 6.18
C ALA A 178 3.13 5.44 6.51
N ILE A 179 3.72 6.62 6.41
CA ILE A 179 3.03 7.90 6.63
C ILE A 179 2.17 8.17 5.40
N SER A 180 0.83 8.28 5.60
CA SER A 180 -0.11 8.23 4.47
C SER A 180 -0.83 9.56 4.26
N ASP A 181 -0.72 10.11 3.04
CA ASP A 181 -1.58 11.20 2.55
C ASP A 181 -2.86 10.60 1.94
N THR A 182 -3.79 10.21 2.79
CA THR A 182 -4.98 9.43 2.43
C THR A 182 -5.94 10.15 1.47
N ILE A 183 -5.90 11.48 1.42
CA ILE A 183 -6.83 12.30 0.62
C ILE A 183 -6.11 13.28 -0.32
N GLY A 184 -4.79 13.17 -0.47
CA GLY A 184 -4.01 13.94 -1.44
C GLY A 184 -3.80 15.41 -1.10
N VAL A 185 -3.88 15.80 0.17
CA VAL A 185 -3.83 17.21 0.61
C VAL A 185 -2.46 17.68 1.09
N SER A 186 -1.48 16.78 1.15
CA SER A 186 -0.12 17.10 1.59
C SER A 186 0.52 18.19 0.73
N LYS A 187 1.32 19.03 1.36
CA LYS A 187 2.15 20.04 0.70
C LYS A 187 3.62 19.63 0.81
N PRO A 188 4.47 19.94 -0.18
CA PRO A 188 5.90 19.61 -0.14
C PRO A 188 6.59 20.06 1.16
N LYS A 189 6.22 21.24 1.69
CA LYS A 189 6.77 21.74 2.97
C LYS A 189 6.42 20.81 4.13
N ASP A 190 5.15 20.40 4.26
CA ASP A 190 4.69 19.58 5.36
C ASP A 190 5.29 18.15 5.27
N ILE A 191 5.41 17.62 4.05
CA ILE A 191 6.10 16.35 3.77
C ILE A 191 7.55 16.41 4.26
N HIS A 192 8.31 17.41 3.80
CA HIS A 192 9.71 17.56 4.17
C HIS A 192 9.88 17.71 5.69
N GLU A 193 9.03 18.51 6.34
CA GLU A 193 9.10 18.75 7.78
C GLU A 193 8.81 17.49 8.58
N ILE A 194 7.74 16.74 8.24
CA ILE A 194 7.38 15.49 8.91
C ILE A 194 8.52 14.46 8.76
N PHE A 195 8.97 14.18 7.52
CA PHE A 195 10.01 13.17 7.32
C PHE A 195 11.33 13.55 7.97
N THR A 196 11.75 14.81 7.92
CA THR A 196 12.94 15.29 8.63
C THR A 196 12.83 15.06 10.14
N LEU A 197 11.67 15.37 10.70
CA LEU A 197 11.43 15.22 12.15
C LEU A 197 11.42 13.75 12.57
N VAL A 198 10.69 12.89 11.87
CA VAL A 198 10.53 11.49 12.27
C VAL A 198 11.84 10.70 12.13
N PHE A 199 12.64 10.93 11.10
CA PHE A 199 13.96 10.29 10.98
C PHE A 199 14.92 10.71 12.09
N LYS A 200 14.79 11.94 12.59
CA LYS A 200 15.59 12.44 13.70
C LYS A 200 15.14 11.87 15.06
N GLU A 201 13.83 11.87 15.30
CA GLU A 201 13.27 11.53 16.62
C GLU A 201 13.08 10.01 16.81
N PHE A 202 12.92 9.24 15.71
CA PHE A 202 12.65 7.79 15.74
C PHE A 202 13.63 6.99 14.86
N PRO A 203 14.94 7.03 15.16
CA PRO A 203 15.98 6.41 14.32
C PRO A 203 15.87 4.88 14.18
N GLU A 204 15.15 4.21 15.09
CA GLU A 204 14.91 2.76 15.05
C GLU A 204 13.67 2.36 14.25
N THR A 205 12.92 3.34 13.74
CA THR A 205 11.71 3.09 12.96
C THR A 205 11.97 3.36 11.49
N ASP A 206 11.60 2.39 10.65
CA ASP A 206 11.66 2.51 9.18
C ASP A 206 10.38 3.20 8.68
N PHE A 207 10.55 4.36 8.03
CA PHE A 207 9.42 5.13 7.51
C PHE A 207 9.30 5.02 5.99
N GLY A 208 8.07 4.84 5.53
CA GLY A 208 7.69 4.91 4.12
C GLY A 208 6.67 6.00 3.86
N PHE A 209 6.46 6.31 2.59
CA PHE A 209 5.48 7.28 2.12
C PHE A 209 4.41 6.61 1.26
N HIS A 210 3.17 6.61 1.76
CA HIS A 210 2.00 6.17 1.02
C HIS A 210 1.22 7.40 0.55
N LEU A 211 1.35 7.73 -0.74
CA LEU A 211 0.89 9.00 -1.29
C LEU A 211 -0.30 8.83 -2.23
N HIS A 212 -1.46 9.39 -1.85
CA HIS A 212 -2.51 9.67 -2.80
C HIS A 212 -2.31 11.06 -3.38
N THR A 213 -2.40 11.20 -4.69
CA THR A 213 -2.13 12.48 -5.35
C THR A 213 -2.71 12.52 -6.77
N SER A 214 -2.94 13.72 -7.25
CA SER A 214 -3.10 13.99 -8.68
C SER A 214 -1.73 14.26 -9.31
N LYS A 215 -1.66 14.25 -10.64
CA LYS A 215 -0.39 14.56 -11.34
C LYS A 215 0.15 15.96 -11.06
N LYS A 216 -0.70 16.89 -10.60
CA LYS A 216 -0.29 18.25 -10.27
C LYS A 216 0.52 18.30 -8.98
N GLY A 217 1.76 18.75 -9.05
CA GLY A 217 2.65 18.88 -7.89
C GLY A 217 3.19 17.54 -7.37
N LEU A 218 3.05 16.47 -8.15
CA LEU A 218 3.50 15.14 -7.77
C LEU A 218 5.01 15.08 -7.56
N TYR A 219 5.79 15.58 -8.50
CA TYR A 219 7.26 15.56 -8.44
C TYR A 219 7.78 16.31 -7.22
N GLU A 220 7.22 17.48 -6.94
CA GLU A 220 7.58 18.27 -5.76
C GLU A 220 7.29 17.55 -4.45
N LYS A 221 6.23 16.74 -4.40
CA LYS A 221 5.91 15.91 -3.23
C LYS A 221 6.90 14.76 -3.04
N ILE A 222 7.23 14.04 -4.12
CA ILE A 222 8.23 12.96 -4.08
C ILE A 222 9.60 13.53 -3.70
N GLU A 223 10.01 14.64 -4.34
CA GLU A 223 11.28 15.30 -4.07
C GLU A 223 11.39 15.77 -2.62
N ALA A 224 10.32 16.36 -2.07
CA ALA A 224 10.30 16.79 -0.67
C ALA A 224 10.49 15.61 0.31
N ALA A 225 9.88 14.47 0.05
CA ALA A 225 10.06 13.27 0.85
C ALA A 225 11.50 12.70 0.70
N TRP A 226 11.99 12.65 -0.55
CA TRP A 226 13.33 12.16 -0.86
C TRP A 226 14.42 13.01 -0.20
N ASP A 227 14.33 14.33 -0.31
CA ASP A 227 15.29 15.27 0.26
C ASP A 227 15.29 15.25 1.80
N ALA A 228 14.14 14.94 2.41
CA ALA A 228 14.04 14.72 3.84
C ALA A 228 14.55 13.33 4.31
N GLY A 229 14.97 12.46 3.40
CA GLY A 229 15.55 11.15 3.74
C GLY A 229 14.64 9.94 3.50
N CYS A 230 13.41 10.12 3.03
CA CYS A 230 12.53 8.99 2.71
C CYS A 230 13.11 8.16 1.57
N ARG A 231 13.10 6.83 1.75
CA ARG A 231 13.63 5.86 0.77
C ARG A 231 12.66 4.72 0.47
N ASN A 232 11.49 4.70 1.12
CA ASN A 232 10.45 3.71 0.92
C ASN A 232 9.21 4.41 0.37
N PHE A 233 8.75 4.02 -0.82
CA PHE A 233 7.59 4.62 -1.48
C PHE A 233 6.61 3.53 -1.89
N ASP A 234 5.33 3.75 -1.57
CA ASP A 234 4.25 2.93 -2.08
C ASP A 234 3.72 3.58 -3.36
N SER A 235 3.49 2.76 -4.36
CA SER A 235 2.96 3.20 -5.66
C SER A 235 1.98 2.17 -6.24
N VAL A 236 1.27 2.56 -7.28
CA VAL A 236 0.31 1.71 -7.98
C VAL A 236 0.49 1.89 -9.49
N LEU A 237 0.72 0.82 -10.22
CA LEU A 237 0.69 0.87 -11.69
C LEU A 237 -0.65 1.44 -12.17
N THR A 238 -0.57 2.45 -13.04
CA THR A 238 -1.70 3.23 -13.55
C THR A 238 -2.24 4.31 -12.59
N GLY A 239 -1.74 4.43 -11.36
CA GLY A 239 -2.16 5.42 -10.38
C GLY A 239 -3.62 5.33 -9.93
N ILE A 240 -4.34 4.27 -10.32
CA ILE A 240 -5.75 4.08 -9.93
C ILE A 240 -5.86 3.64 -8.47
N GLY A 241 -7.05 3.84 -7.90
CA GLY A 241 -7.33 3.47 -6.51
C GLY A 241 -7.69 4.68 -5.67
N GLY A 242 -7.46 4.55 -4.38
CA GLY A 242 -7.85 5.50 -3.36
C GLY A 242 -8.78 4.85 -2.34
N CYS A 243 -8.88 5.43 -1.15
CA CYS A 243 -9.69 4.86 -0.10
C CYS A 243 -11.18 5.21 -0.27
N PRO A 244 -12.05 4.26 -0.69
CA PRO A 244 -13.48 4.51 -0.88
C PRO A 244 -14.19 4.85 0.44
N LEU A 245 -13.56 4.55 1.58
CA LEU A 245 -14.11 4.78 2.92
C LEU A 245 -13.74 6.16 3.48
N SER A 246 -12.92 6.95 2.77
CA SER A 246 -12.55 8.30 3.23
C SER A 246 -13.74 9.28 3.28
N GLY A 247 -14.84 8.98 2.58
CA GLY A 247 -15.97 9.90 2.45
C GLY A 247 -15.63 11.16 1.65
N TYR A 248 -14.51 11.16 0.93
CA TYR A 248 -14.00 12.26 0.13
C TYR A 248 -13.85 11.84 -1.35
N GLU A 249 -13.69 12.81 -2.23
CA GLU A 249 -13.44 12.52 -3.65
C GLU A 249 -12.19 11.65 -3.79
N LEU A 250 -12.29 10.56 -4.55
CA LEU A 250 -11.17 9.63 -4.73
C LEU A 250 -10.02 10.33 -5.46
N VAL A 251 -8.91 10.44 -4.77
CA VAL A 251 -7.64 10.87 -5.36
C VAL A 251 -6.83 9.61 -5.65
N GLY A 252 -6.27 9.50 -6.85
CA GLY A 252 -5.47 8.34 -7.25
C GLY A 252 -4.22 8.15 -6.40
N ASN A 253 -3.61 6.99 -6.51
CA ASN A 253 -2.32 6.69 -5.90
C ASN A 253 -1.17 7.37 -6.67
N LEU A 254 0.00 7.45 -6.05
CA LEU A 254 1.27 7.69 -6.75
C LEU A 254 1.42 6.66 -7.87
N ASP A 255 1.46 7.12 -9.13
CA ASP A 255 1.66 6.21 -10.27
C ASP A 255 3.10 5.68 -10.26
N THR A 256 3.24 4.37 -10.35
CA THR A 256 4.56 3.70 -10.37
C THR A 256 5.44 4.18 -11.51
N LEU A 257 4.87 4.49 -12.68
CA LEU A 257 5.63 5.01 -13.81
C LEU A 257 6.16 6.43 -13.54
N ASP A 258 5.39 7.28 -12.86
CA ASP A 258 5.84 8.61 -12.45
C ASP A 258 6.97 8.50 -11.40
N LEU A 259 6.86 7.57 -10.44
CA LEU A 259 7.93 7.32 -9.47
C LEU A 259 9.22 6.83 -10.16
N ILE A 260 9.11 5.89 -11.10
CA ILE A 260 10.27 5.37 -11.85
C ILE A 260 10.88 6.47 -12.71
N SER A 261 10.08 7.36 -13.33
CA SER A 261 10.58 8.52 -14.03
C SER A 261 11.41 9.43 -13.13
N PHE A 262 10.91 9.75 -11.92
CA PHE A 262 11.66 10.53 -10.93
C PHE A 262 12.99 9.86 -10.54
N ILE A 263 12.97 8.55 -10.29
CA ILE A 263 14.15 7.76 -9.94
C ILE A 263 15.21 7.84 -11.06
N ASN A 264 14.78 7.68 -12.31
CA ASN A 264 15.66 7.71 -13.48
C ASN A 264 16.24 9.11 -13.71
N GLU A 265 15.44 10.15 -13.59
CA GLU A 265 15.90 11.55 -13.71
C GLU A 265 16.96 11.91 -12.66
N LYS A 266 16.83 11.38 -11.45
CA LYS A 266 17.80 11.56 -10.36
C LYS A 266 18.97 10.57 -10.42
N ASN A 267 19.01 9.66 -11.41
CA ASN A 267 19.99 8.60 -11.55
C ASN A 267 20.12 7.73 -10.28
N ILE A 268 19.00 7.43 -9.61
CA ILE A 268 18.96 6.59 -8.42
C ILE A 268 19.02 5.12 -8.86
N PRO A 269 19.97 4.31 -8.40
CA PRO A 269 20.01 2.89 -8.71
C PRO A 269 18.75 2.15 -8.19
N HIS A 270 18.19 1.28 -9.00
CA HIS A 270 17.03 0.45 -8.66
C HIS A 270 17.10 -0.93 -9.32
N ARG A 271 16.22 -1.86 -8.91
CA ARG A 271 16.18 -3.24 -9.40
C ARG A 271 15.10 -3.49 -10.45
N ILE A 272 14.34 -2.49 -10.83
CA ILE A 272 13.18 -2.63 -11.73
C ILE A 272 13.65 -3.07 -13.11
N ASP A 273 13.12 -4.19 -13.60
CA ASP A 273 13.25 -4.66 -14.98
C ASP A 273 12.22 -3.95 -15.87
N ASN A 274 12.69 -3.16 -16.83
CA ASN A 274 11.83 -2.34 -17.68
C ASN A 274 10.97 -3.18 -18.65
N ASP A 275 11.44 -4.33 -19.10
CA ASP A 275 10.70 -5.20 -20.02
C ASP A 275 9.56 -5.87 -19.27
N MET A 276 9.83 -6.40 -18.07
CA MET A 276 8.82 -6.98 -17.18
C MET A 276 7.82 -5.92 -16.71
N LEU A 277 8.27 -4.70 -16.43
CA LEU A 277 7.41 -3.58 -16.08
C LEU A 277 6.42 -3.25 -17.21
N ASN A 278 6.89 -3.16 -18.46
CA ASN A 278 6.04 -2.90 -19.62
C ASN A 278 4.96 -4.00 -19.80
N ASP A 279 5.33 -5.27 -19.59
CA ASP A 279 4.38 -6.38 -19.61
C ASP A 279 3.35 -6.26 -18.47
N ALA A 280 3.79 -5.93 -17.25
CA ALA A 280 2.91 -5.73 -16.11
C ALA A 280 1.92 -4.57 -16.34
N VAL A 281 2.36 -3.46 -16.94
CA VAL A 281 1.49 -2.33 -17.32
C VAL A 281 0.39 -2.78 -18.28
N ARG A 282 0.74 -3.53 -19.32
CA ARG A 282 -0.24 -4.06 -20.27
C ARG A 282 -1.28 -4.95 -19.58
N ILE A 283 -0.83 -5.83 -18.69
CA ILE A 283 -1.71 -6.73 -17.93
C ILE A 283 -2.56 -5.94 -16.93
N ALA A 284 -2.02 -4.88 -16.29
CA ALA A 284 -2.79 -4.00 -15.42
C ALA A 284 -3.97 -3.37 -16.15
N VAL A 285 -3.74 -2.79 -17.34
CA VAL A 285 -4.79 -2.18 -18.16
C VAL A 285 -5.89 -3.20 -18.52
N GLU A 286 -5.50 -4.42 -18.91
CA GLU A 286 -6.45 -5.50 -19.19
C GLU A 286 -7.25 -5.91 -17.94
N THR A 287 -6.57 -5.99 -16.79
CA THR A 287 -7.15 -6.46 -15.52
C THR A 287 -8.15 -5.46 -14.93
N PHE A 288 -7.86 -4.17 -15.03
CA PHE A 288 -8.70 -3.12 -14.45
C PHE A 288 -9.78 -2.60 -15.40
N SER A 289 -9.68 -2.92 -16.69
CA SER A 289 -10.73 -2.59 -17.64
C SER A 289 -12.01 -3.39 -17.33
N PRO A 290 -13.20 -2.78 -17.41
CA PRO A 290 -14.45 -3.52 -17.32
C PRO A 290 -14.45 -4.64 -18.36
N LEU A 291 -14.81 -5.86 -17.94
CA LEU A 291 -15.02 -6.96 -18.92
C LEU A 291 -16.00 -6.47 -19.99
N PRO A 292 -15.72 -6.71 -21.29
CA PRO A 292 -16.67 -6.39 -22.32
C PRO A 292 -17.99 -7.10 -21.98
N THR A 293 -19.04 -6.33 -21.81
CA THR A 293 -20.39 -6.87 -21.66
C THR A 293 -20.61 -7.80 -22.86
N SER A 294 -20.85 -9.09 -22.60
CA SER A 294 -21.02 -10.16 -23.59
C SER A 294 -21.76 -9.64 -24.81
N PHE A 295 -21.18 -9.83 -26.00
CA PHE A 295 -21.89 -9.68 -27.27
C PHE A 295 -23.15 -10.53 -27.19
N SER A 296 -24.30 -9.90 -27.09
CA SER A 296 -25.55 -10.56 -27.43
C SER A 296 -25.43 -10.93 -28.93
N PRO A 297 -25.58 -12.19 -29.29
CA PRO A 297 -25.58 -12.52 -30.71
C PRO A 297 -26.73 -11.75 -31.37
N VAL A 298 -26.37 -10.88 -32.32
CA VAL A 298 -27.35 -10.29 -33.23
C VAL A 298 -27.94 -11.46 -33.99
N SER A 299 -29.21 -11.77 -33.73
CA SER A 299 -29.97 -12.68 -34.59
C SER A 299 -30.05 -12.04 -35.98
N LEU A 300 -29.29 -12.57 -36.92
CA LEU A 300 -29.49 -12.34 -38.33
C LEU A 300 -30.71 -13.19 -38.73
N ASP A 301 -31.89 -12.59 -38.64
CA ASP A 301 -33.03 -13.11 -39.32
C ASP A 301 -32.83 -12.87 -40.86
N LEU A 302 -32.64 -13.97 -41.58
CA LEU A 302 -32.70 -14.09 -43.04
C LEU A 302 -34.13 -14.26 -43.48
#